data_93b8f3fa0c9757677895454607cc5d32
#
_entry.id   93b8f3fa0c9757677895454607cc5d32
#
_cell.length_a   1.000
_cell.length_b   1.000
_cell.length_c   1.000
_cell.angle_alpha   90.00
_cell.angle_beta   90.00
_cell.angle_gamma   90.00
#
_symmetry.space_group_name_H-M   'P 1'
#
loop_
_entity.id
_entity.type
_entity.pdbx_description
1 polymer ?
#
loop_
_entity_poly.entity_id
_entity_poly.type
_entity_poly.pdbx_seq_one_letter_code
_entity_poly.pdbx_strand_id
1 'polypeptide(L)'
;MRAKRRIFAGSVCEQEVYTLPDRTKDVKKAEPRPRFSSAEEYEDFKQRLARRNHARMFNATFSPASLYTTITLDNEHEVHTFVEADGIINPFWRRLRRLNPDAQIALYPGRGKTTSRIHFHMVSNGLTEEQIREKWDGGTIIRIEHLREHNYYNGVDHGRDYTGLANYLFDHWTPERGTRHHYKGTRNLCQPEKEAATEAKREYSESKPPRAPKGYRLVEAKTNRYGYMCFKYVRTEDAAEAPPPNNRKRPLKC
;
A
#
# COMPACT_ATOMS: atom_id res chain seq x y z
N MET A 1 29.23 6.61 -2.14
CA MET A 1 28.99 5.20 -2.51
C MET A 1 27.52 5.02 -2.90
N ARG A 2 27.21 4.27 -3.96
CA ARG A 2 25.82 3.92 -4.32
C ARG A 2 25.43 2.59 -3.70
N ALA A 3 24.22 2.50 -3.20
CA ALA A 3 23.65 1.29 -2.63
C ALA A 3 22.40 0.87 -3.40
N LYS A 4 22.07 -0.40 -3.32
CA LYS A 4 20.82 -0.98 -3.83
C LYS A 4 20.20 -1.90 -2.80
N ARG A 5 18.86 -2.00 -2.82
CA ARG A 5 18.12 -3.00 -2.03
C ARG A 5 16.86 -3.41 -2.77
N ARG A 6 16.34 -4.58 -2.45
CA ARG A 6 15.04 -5.05 -2.91
C ARG A 6 14.04 -5.01 -1.78
N ILE A 7 12.78 -4.78 -2.17
CA ILE A 7 11.63 -4.77 -1.26
C ILE A 7 10.56 -5.60 -1.94
N PHE A 8 10.19 -6.71 -1.33
CA PHE A 8 9.15 -7.60 -1.82
C PHE A 8 7.85 -7.32 -1.08
N ALA A 9 6.78 -7.15 -1.86
CA ALA A 9 5.44 -6.87 -1.37
C ALA A 9 4.44 -7.70 -2.19
N GLY A 10 4.15 -8.91 -1.76
CA GLY A 10 3.32 -9.87 -2.50
C GLY A 10 3.92 -10.19 -3.88
N SER A 11 3.17 -9.88 -4.93
CA SER A 11 3.59 -10.06 -6.32
C SER A 11 4.49 -8.93 -6.86
N VAL A 12 4.75 -7.90 -6.08
CA VAL A 12 5.55 -6.73 -6.48
C VAL A 12 6.92 -6.79 -5.83
N CYS A 13 7.97 -6.55 -6.62
CA CYS A 13 9.33 -6.30 -6.12
C CYS A 13 9.78 -4.91 -6.57
N GLU A 14 10.10 -4.05 -5.63
CA GLU A 14 10.75 -2.78 -5.91
C GLU A 14 12.24 -2.88 -5.65
N GLN A 15 13.07 -2.50 -6.62
CA GLN A 15 14.51 -2.37 -6.43
C GLN A 15 14.88 -0.89 -6.40
N GLU A 16 15.35 -0.44 -5.26
CA GLU A 16 15.82 0.92 -5.03
C GLU A 16 17.33 1.00 -5.26
N VAL A 17 17.79 2.07 -5.93
CA VAL A 17 19.21 2.44 -6.06
C VAL A 17 19.36 3.88 -5.62
N TYR A 18 20.25 4.12 -4.65
CA TYR A 18 20.40 5.43 -4.02
C TYR A 18 21.83 5.68 -3.54
N THR A 19 22.18 6.93 -3.30
CA THR A 19 23.48 7.33 -2.77
C THR A 19 23.45 7.27 -1.24
N LEU A 20 24.42 6.58 -0.66
CA LEU A 20 24.69 6.64 0.79
C LEU A 20 25.61 7.81 1.11
N PRO A 21 25.39 8.49 2.23
CA PRO A 21 26.36 9.49 2.71
C PRO A 21 27.72 8.80 2.95
N ASP A 22 28.78 9.50 2.60
CA ASP A 22 30.14 9.04 2.87
C ASP A 22 30.43 9.18 4.38
N ARG A 23 30.49 8.04 5.07
CA ARG A 23 30.78 8.02 6.52
C ARG A 23 32.27 8.12 6.86
N THR A 24 33.15 8.06 5.85
CA THR A 24 34.62 8.08 6.05
C THR A 24 35.17 9.50 6.11
N LYS A 25 34.40 10.50 5.64
CA LYS A 25 34.79 11.88 5.82
C LYS A 25 34.45 12.28 7.23
N ASP A 26 35.50 12.60 8.02
CA ASP A 26 35.35 13.35 9.28
C ASP A 26 34.51 14.60 8.98
N VAL A 27 33.21 14.47 9.19
CA VAL A 27 32.31 15.60 9.15
C VAL A 27 32.64 16.38 10.42
N LYS A 28 33.65 17.28 10.37
CA LYS A 28 33.72 18.41 11.30
C LYS A 28 32.30 18.87 11.41
N LYS A 29 31.77 18.94 12.64
CA LYS A 29 30.39 19.31 12.98
C LYS A 29 29.94 20.56 12.19
N ALA A 30 29.68 20.39 10.91
CA ALA A 30 28.95 21.38 10.15
C ALA A 30 27.54 21.39 10.76
N GLU A 31 27.05 22.56 11.08
CA GLU A 31 25.66 22.71 11.52
C GLU A 31 24.76 21.90 10.58
N PRO A 32 23.86 21.06 11.12
CA PRO A 32 23.02 20.21 10.30
C PRO A 32 22.19 21.09 9.37
N ARG A 33 22.55 21.14 8.10
CA ARG A 33 21.75 21.83 7.10
C ARG A 33 20.35 21.20 7.11
N PRO A 34 19.29 22.01 7.18
CA PRO A 34 17.94 21.48 7.13
C PRO A 34 17.79 20.65 5.85
N ARG A 35 17.35 19.42 5.98
CA ARG A 35 17.18 18.47 4.87
C ARG A 35 16.11 18.93 3.86
N PHE A 36 15.24 19.83 4.28
CA PHE A 36 14.14 20.40 3.52
C PHE A 36 14.21 21.92 3.61
N SER A 37 13.85 22.60 2.53
CA SER A 37 13.87 24.06 2.43
C SER A 37 12.70 24.71 3.18
N SER A 38 11.60 23.97 3.41
CA SER A 38 10.41 24.44 4.10
C SER A 38 9.70 23.31 4.86
N ALA A 39 8.82 23.70 5.79
CA ALA A 39 7.94 22.77 6.49
C ALA A 39 6.98 22.06 5.51
N GLU A 40 6.52 22.76 4.49
CA GLU A 40 5.65 22.22 3.44
C GLU A 40 6.37 21.11 2.64
N GLU A 41 7.62 21.34 2.21
CA GLU A 41 8.43 20.32 1.53
C GLU A 41 8.62 19.07 2.41
N TYR A 42 8.77 19.26 3.71
CA TYR A 42 8.87 18.16 4.66
C TYR A 42 7.55 17.38 4.80
N GLU A 43 6.41 18.07 4.88
CA GLU A 43 5.10 17.41 4.93
C GLU A 43 4.82 16.64 3.64
N ASP A 44 5.09 17.22 2.48
CA ASP A 44 4.98 16.55 1.18
C ASP A 44 5.84 15.29 1.10
N PHE A 45 7.07 15.37 1.60
CA PHE A 45 7.95 14.20 1.67
C PHE A 45 7.33 13.12 2.55
N LYS A 46 6.80 13.46 3.72
CA LYS A 46 6.15 12.50 4.64
C LYS A 46 4.93 11.86 3.99
N GLN A 47 4.10 12.64 3.31
CA GLN A 47 2.91 12.14 2.61
C GLN A 47 3.31 11.16 1.49
N ARG A 48 4.29 11.51 0.65
CA ARG A 48 4.79 10.60 -0.40
C ARG A 48 5.37 9.31 0.19
N LEU A 49 6.07 9.40 1.31
CA LEU A 49 6.62 8.22 2.00
C LEU A 49 5.52 7.35 2.60
N ALA A 50 4.53 7.95 3.27
CA ALA A 50 3.39 7.27 3.85
C ALA A 50 2.58 6.54 2.78
N ARG A 51 2.28 7.23 1.66
CA ARG A 51 1.56 6.68 0.50
C ARG A 51 2.29 5.47 -0.11
N ARG A 52 3.61 5.56 -0.28
CA ARG A 52 4.43 4.45 -0.79
C ARG A 52 4.47 3.27 0.17
N ASN A 53 4.63 3.52 1.46
CA ASN A 53 4.64 2.46 2.47
C ASN A 53 3.28 1.78 2.58
N HIS A 54 2.19 2.55 2.46
CA HIS A 54 0.84 2.03 2.39
C HIS A 54 0.65 1.09 1.17
N ALA A 55 1.07 1.51 -0.03
CA ALA A 55 0.98 0.67 -1.23
C ALA A 55 1.78 -0.64 -1.10
N ARG A 56 2.95 -0.60 -0.47
CA ARG A 56 3.77 -1.79 -0.17
C ARG A 56 3.06 -2.73 0.82
N MET A 57 2.51 -2.19 1.91
CA MET A 57 1.72 -2.97 2.87
C MET A 57 0.50 -3.60 2.18
N PHE A 58 -0.20 -2.84 1.35
CA PHE A 58 -1.37 -3.30 0.63
C PHE A 58 -1.04 -4.48 -0.30
N ASN A 59 0.00 -4.35 -1.13
CA ASN A 59 0.48 -5.42 -2.01
C ASN A 59 1.00 -6.65 -1.23
N ALA A 60 1.58 -6.45 -0.04
CA ALA A 60 2.05 -7.54 0.82
C ALA A 60 0.90 -8.31 1.47
N THR A 61 -0.24 -7.65 1.71
CA THR A 61 -1.37 -8.22 2.45
C THR A 61 -2.41 -8.86 1.53
N PHE A 62 -2.75 -8.19 0.42
CA PHE A 62 -3.92 -8.53 -0.36
C PHE A 62 -3.55 -9.23 -1.68
N SER A 63 -4.44 -10.12 -2.12
CA SER A 63 -4.29 -10.97 -3.30
C SER A 63 -5.61 -11.01 -4.09
N PRO A 64 -5.68 -11.66 -5.25
CA PRO A 64 -6.94 -11.83 -5.97
C PRO A 64 -8.06 -12.51 -5.16
N ALA A 65 -7.71 -13.33 -4.18
CA ALA A 65 -8.69 -13.93 -3.26
C ALA A 65 -9.30 -12.93 -2.26
N SER A 66 -8.72 -11.74 -2.13
CA SER A 66 -9.23 -10.68 -1.25
C SER A 66 -10.49 -10.05 -1.81
N LEU A 67 -11.39 -9.64 -0.91
CA LEU A 67 -12.63 -8.95 -1.26
C LEU A 67 -12.44 -7.43 -1.16
N TYR A 68 -12.83 -6.72 -2.21
CA TYR A 68 -12.96 -5.28 -2.24
C TYR A 68 -14.43 -4.91 -2.10
N THR A 69 -14.77 -4.22 -1.01
CA THR A 69 -16.14 -3.85 -0.67
C THR A 69 -16.29 -2.34 -0.71
N THR A 70 -17.29 -1.85 -1.44
CA THR A 70 -17.74 -0.46 -1.40
C THR A 70 -19.08 -0.40 -0.69
N ILE A 71 -19.16 0.39 0.37
CA ILE A 71 -20.33 0.54 1.22
C ILE A 71 -20.74 2.02 1.16
N THR A 72 -21.97 2.29 0.76
CA THR A 72 -22.54 3.64 0.76
C THR A 72 -23.76 3.66 1.67
N LEU A 73 -23.83 4.63 2.57
CA LEU A 73 -25.00 4.82 3.40
C LEU A 73 -26.20 5.22 2.51
N ASP A 74 -27.34 4.55 2.67
CA ASP A 74 -28.56 4.87 1.94
C ASP A 74 -29.27 6.10 2.55
N ASN A 75 -30.45 6.46 2.02
CA ASN A 75 -31.17 7.67 2.45
C ASN A 75 -31.67 7.58 3.90
N GLU A 76 -31.96 6.36 4.38
CA GLU A 76 -32.44 6.14 5.76
C GLU A 76 -31.31 6.26 6.78
N HIS A 77 -30.08 5.98 6.33
CA HIS A 77 -28.86 6.01 7.15
C HIS A 77 -27.93 7.17 6.77
N GLU A 78 -28.45 8.17 6.01
CA GLU A 78 -27.64 9.29 5.58
C GLU A 78 -27.11 10.10 6.75
N VAL A 79 -25.82 10.33 6.75
CA VAL A 79 -25.11 11.15 7.74
C VAL A 79 -24.22 12.16 7.02
N HIS A 80 -24.01 13.30 7.68
CA HIS A 80 -23.28 14.41 7.07
C HIS A 80 -21.85 14.57 7.61
N THR A 81 -21.56 13.95 8.73
CA THR A 81 -20.24 14.04 9.36
C THR A 81 -19.57 12.66 9.51
N PHE A 82 -18.24 12.64 9.49
CA PHE A 82 -17.50 11.40 9.74
C PHE A 82 -17.67 10.87 11.17
N VAL A 83 -18.02 11.73 12.14
CA VAL A 83 -18.30 11.30 13.53
C VAL A 83 -19.58 10.47 13.57
N GLU A 84 -20.65 10.91 12.91
CA GLU A 84 -21.89 10.13 12.77
C GLU A 84 -21.65 8.83 12.01
N ALA A 85 -20.93 8.90 10.90
CA ALA A 85 -20.57 7.74 10.09
C ALA A 85 -19.75 6.70 10.88
N ASP A 86 -18.88 7.15 11.77
CA ASP A 86 -18.12 6.28 12.69
C ASP A 86 -19.04 5.55 13.67
N GLY A 87 -20.17 6.15 14.05
CA GLY A 87 -21.22 5.51 14.86
C GLY A 87 -21.81 4.27 14.18
N ILE A 88 -21.92 4.27 12.85
CA ILE A 88 -22.45 3.16 12.04
C ILE A 88 -21.34 2.15 11.73
N ILE A 89 -20.19 2.62 11.21
CA ILE A 89 -19.15 1.73 10.71
C ILE A 89 -18.36 1.00 11.82
N ASN A 90 -18.21 1.61 12.99
CA ASN A 90 -17.46 0.99 14.08
C ASN A 90 -18.16 -0.24 14.70
N PRO A 91 -19.48 -0.29 14.88
CA PRO A 91 -20.20 -1.54 15.23
C PRO A 91 -19.99 -2.63 14.17
N PHE A 92 -20.16 -2.31 12.88
CA PHE A 92 -19.91 -3.25 11.78
C PHE A 92 -18.49 -3.81 11.81
N TRP A 93 -17.47 -2.95 11.93
CA TRP A 93 -16.07 -3.35 12.10
C TRP A 93 -15.88 -4.33 13.28
N ARG A 94 -16.51 -4.07 14.42
CA ARG A 94 -16.43 -4.95 15.60
C ARG A 94 -17.08 -6.30 15.35
N ARG A 95 -18.22 -6.35 14.63
CA ARG A 95 -18.89 -7.60 14.25
C ARG A 95 -18.01 -8.46 13.36
N LEU A 96 -17.40 -7.88 12.31
CA LEU A 96 -16.47 -8.59 11.42
C LEU A 96 -15.27 -9.16 12.19
N ARG A 97 -14.69 -8.36 13.10
CA ARG A 97 -13.55 -8.77 13.93
C ARG A 97 -13.88 -9.88 14.93
N ARG A 98 -15.14 -9.96 15.41
CA ARG A 98 -15.60 -11.06 16.28
C ARG A 98 -15.85 -12.32 15.48
N LEU A 99 -16.33 -12.19 14.24
CA LEU A 99 -16.59 -13.32 13.36
C LEU A 99 -15.30 -14.04 12.97
N ASN A 100 -14.27 -13.28 12.60
CA ASN A 100 -12.93 -13.82 12.34
C ASN A 100 -11.86 -12.86 12.91
N PRO A 101 -11.26 -13.17 14.08
CA PRO A 101 -10.21 -12.37 14.69
C PRO A 101 -8.94 -12.27 13.85
N ASP A 102 -8.67 -13.29 12.99
CA ASP A 102 -7.50 -13.38 12.13
C ASP A 102 -7.71 -12.71 10.77
N ALA A 103 -8.93 -12.23 10.49
CA ALA A 103 -9.19 -11.51 9.25
C ALA A 103 -8.29 -10.27 9.15
N GLN A 104 -7.70 -10.09 7.97
CA GLN A 104 -6.93 -8.90 7.61
C GLN A 104 -7.86 -7.92 6.92
N ILE A 105 -8.07 -6.76 7.52
CA ILE A 105 -9.03 -5.77 7.02
C ILE A 105 -8.38 -4.39 7.00
N ALA A 106 -8.57 -3.67 5.90
CA ALA A 106 -8.26 -2.25 5.77
C ALA A 106 -9.51 -1.49 5.31
N LEU A 107 -9.93 -0.48 6.06
CA LEU A 107 -11.15 0.31 5.87
C LEU A 107 -10.80 1.77 5.64
N TYR A 108 -11.32 2.33 4.56
CA TYR A 108 -11.03 3.69 4.07
C TYR A 108 -12.33 4.49 3.99
N PRO A 109 -12.60 5.40 4.91
CA PRO A 109 -13.73 6.32 4.78
C PRO A 109 -13.41 7.40 3.76
N GLY A 110 -14.42 7.77 2.97
CA GLY A 110 -14.31 8.82 1.97
C GLY A 110 -15.62 9.58 1.81
N ARG A 111 -15.57 10.66 1.05
CA ARG A 111 -16.73 11.45 0.66
C ARG A 111 -16.85 11.47 -0.86
N GLY A 112 -18.03 11.19 -1.38
CA GLY A 112 -18.29 11.21 -2.81
C GLY A 112 -18.13 12.62 -3.40
N LYS A 113 -17.39 12.74 -4.49
CA LYS A 113 -17.13 14.04 -5.14
C LYS A 113 -18.41 14.69 -5.69
N THR A 114 -19.34 13.90 -6.20
CA THR A 114 -20.57 14.38 -6.83
C THR A 114 -21.74 14.44 -5.85
N THR A 115 -21.90 13.41 -5.02
CA THR A 115 -23.05 13.29 -4.13
C THR A 115 -22.79 13.83 -2.73
N SER A 116 -21.53 14.14 -2.40
CA SER A 116 -21.06 14.50 -1.05
C SER A 116 -21.37 13.45 0.03
N ARG A 117 -21.92 12.28 -0.32
CA ARG A 117 -22.25 11.21 0.61
C ARG A 117 -21.00 10.56 1.17
N ILE A 118 -21.05 10.24 2.45
CA ILE A 118 -19.99 9.45 3.08
C ILE A 118 -20.15 7.99 2.63
N HIS A 119 -19.04 7.41 2.23
CA HIS A 119 -18.94 6.02 1.84
C HIS A 119 -17.66 5.39 2.40
N PHE A 120 -17.60 4.09 2.38
CA PHE A 120 -16.46 3.34 2.88
C PHE A 120 -15.98 2.37 1.81
N HIS A 121 -14.68 2.31 1.63
CA HIS A 121 -14.03 1.22 0.93
C HIS A 121 -13.38 0.29 1.95
N MET A 122 -13.54 -0.99 1.78
CA MET A 122 -12.92 -2.00 2.63
C MET A 122 -12.23 -3.05 1.76
N VAL A 123 -11.03 -3.44 2.15
CA VAL A 123 -10.37 -4.61 1.55
C VAL A 123 -10.12 -5.63 2.66
N SER A 124 -10.47 -6.89 2.40
CA SER A 124 -10.40 -7.93 3.42
C SER A 124 -9.92 -9.28 2.89
N ASN A 125 -9.16 -9.97 3.73
CA ASN A 125 -8.85 -11.40 3.62
C ASN A 125 -9.52 -12.16 4.77
N GLY A 126 -9.90 -13.41 4.54
CA GLY A 126 -10.43 -14.29 5.57
C GLY A 126 -11.89 -14.02 5.94
N LEU A 127 -12.61 -13.28 5.11
CA LEU A 127 -14.06 -13.10 5.18
C LEU A 127 -14.70 -13.54 3.87
N THR A 128 -15.93 -14.04 3.92
CA THR A 128 -16.73 -14.30 2.73
C THR A 128 -17.68 -13.14 2.44
N GLU A 129 -18.20 -13.08 1.22
CA GLU A 129 -19.19 -12.08 0.80
C GLU A 129 -20.45 -12.16 1.68
N GLU A 130 -20.96 -13.38 1.94
CA GLU A 130 -22.13 -13.62 2.78
C GLU A 130 -21.92 -13.10 4.20
N GLN A 131 -20.75 -13.36 4.78
CA GLN A 131 -20.39 -12.87 6.10
C GLN A 131 -20.38 -11.35 6.18
N ILE A 132 -19.87 -10.68 5.15
CA ILE A 132 -19.83 -9.21 5.10
C ILE A 132 -21.26 -8.67 4.97
N ARG A 133 -22.09 -9.23 4.08
CA ARG A 133 -23.48 -8.81 3.87
C ARG A 133 -24.35 -9.03 5.10
N GLU A 134 -24.25 -10.19 5.74
CA GLU A 134 -25.02 -10.52 6.96
C GLU A 134 -24.73 -9.55 8.11
N LYS A 135 -23.49 -9.07 8.22
CA LYS A 135 -23.10 -8.18 9.34
C LYS A 135 -23.31 -6.69 9.03
N TRP A 136 -23.61 -6.34 7.77
CA TRP A 136 -23.90 -4.97 7.39
C TRP A 136 -25.37 -4.62 7.64
N ASP A 137 -25.61 -3.52 8.39
CA ASP A 137 -26.93 -3.02 8.79
C ASP A 137 -27.11 -1.51 8.49
N GLY A 138 -26.22 -0.89 7.76
CA GLY A 138 -26.27 0.54 7.41
C GLY A 138 -26.88 0.81 6.04
N GLY A 139 -27.80 -0.04 5.56
CA GLY A 139 -28.52 0.14 4.30
C GLY A 139 -28.20 -0.90 3.23
N THR A 140 -28.78 -0.73 2.05
CA THR A 140 -28.77 -1.72 0.97
C THR A 140 -27.65 -1.52 -0.05
N ILE A 141 -26.95 -0.39 -0.01
CA ILE A 141 -25.96 -0.04 -1.04
C ILE A 141 -24.59 -0.61 -0.64
N ILE A 142 -24.40 -1.88 -1.00
CA ILE A 142 -23.14 -2.61 -0.80
C ILE A 142 -22.73 -3.36 -2.06
N ARG A 143 -21.53 -3.09 -2.56
CA ARG A 143 -20.91 -3.79 -3.69
C ARG A 143 -19.67 -4.51 -3.19
N ILE A 144 -19.57 -5.81 -3.52
CA ILE A 144 -18.43 -6.66 -3.17
C ILE A 144 -17.91 -7.31 -4.45
N GLU A 145 -16.60 -7.27 -4.63
CA GLU A 145 -15.92 -7.89 -5.76
C GLU A 145 -14.52 -8.37 -5.34
N HIS A 146 -14.00 -9.36 -6.03
CA HIS A 146 -12.62 -9.80 -5.84
C HIS A 146 -11.63 -8.79 -6.39
N LEU A 147 -10.41 -8.75 -5.84
CA LEU A 147 -9.33 -8.00 -6.45
C LEU A 147 -8.93 -8.64 -7.78
N ARG A 148 -8.50 -7.79 -8.72
CA ARG A 148 -8.19 -8.23 -10.08
C ARG A 148 -6.86 -8.98 -10.15
N GLU A 149 -6.81 -10.01 -11.00
CA GLU A 149 -5.58 -10.70 -11.38
C GLU A 149 -4.67 -9.81 -12.24
N HIS A 150 -5.27 -8.96 -13.10
CA HIS A 150 -4.58 -8.11 -14.05
C HIS A 150 -4.95 -6.64 -13.84
N ASN A 151 -3.93 -5.80 -13.65
CA ASN A 151 -4.07 -4.36 -13.52
C ASN A 151 -3.29 -3.67 -14.63
N TYR A 152 -3.95 -2.86 -15.44
CA TYR A 152 -3.34 -2.20 -16.60
C TYR A 152 -3.06 -0.73 -16.31
N TYR A 153 -1.82 -0.28 -16.59
CA TYR A 153 -1.41 1.11 -16.53
C TYR A 153 -0.70 1.49 -17.84
N ASN A 154 -1.19 2.52 -18.52
CA ASN A 154 -0.66 2.97 -19.80
C ASN A 154 -0.51 1.82 -20.82
N GLY A 155 -1.47 0.92 -20.89
CA GLY A 155 -1.45 -0.23 -21.80
C GLY A 155 -0.51 -1.38 -21.40
N VAL A 156 0.20 -1.27 -20.28
CA VAL A 156 1.06 -2.33 -19.75
C VAL A 156 0.31 -3.09 -18.67
N ASP A 157 0.32 -4.42 -18.77
CA ASP A 157 -0.18 -5.28 -17.70
C ASP A 157 0.80 -5.30 -16.52
N HIS A 158 0.35 -4.88 -15.37
CA HIS A 158 1.11 -4.93 -14.11
C HIS A 158 0.74 -6.16 -13.26
N GLY A 159 -0.06 -7.10 -13.79
CA GLY A 159 -0.49 -8.29 -13.05
C GLY A 159 -1.14 -7.92 -11.73
N ARG A 160 -0.76 -8.59 -10.66
CA ARG A 160 -1.28 -8.38 -9.30
C ARG A 160 -0.63 -7.19 -8.58
N ASP A 161 -0.29 -6.09 -9.29
CA ASP A 161 0.17 -4.84 -8.67
C ASP A 161 -1.02 -3.95 -8.31
N TYR A 162 -1.37 -3.90 -7.04
CA TYR A 162 -2.46 -3.08 -6.51
C TYR A 162 -2.03 -1.67 -6.11
N THR A 163 -0.84 -1.21 -6.49
CA THR A 163 -0.34 0.14 -6.15
C THR A 163 -1.32 1.24 -6.55
N GLY A 164 -1.97 1.11 -7.71
CA GLY A 164 -2.96 2.08 -8.17
C GLY A 164 -4.17 2.17 -7.25
N LEU A 165 -4.77 1.02 -6.91
CA LEU A 165 -5.89 0.94 -5.99
C LEU A 165 -5.49 1.42 -4.58
N ALA A 166 -4.34 0.98 -4.07
CA ALA A 166 -3.84 1.40 -2.77
C ALA A 166 -3.66 2.92 -2.68
N ASN A 167 -3.12 3.54 -3.72
CA ASN A 167 -2.97 4.97 -3.81
C ASN A 167 -4.32 5.70 -3.89
N TYR A 168 -5.25 5.19 -4.69
CA TYR A 168 -6.61 5.72 -4.77
C TYR A 168 -7.29 5.71 -3.40
N LEU A 169 -7.21 4.60 -2.67
CA LEU A 169 -7.79 4.47 -1.34
C LEU A 169 -7.09 5.37 -0.30
N PHE A 170 -5.77 5.50 -0.38
CA PHE A 170 -5.01 6.39 0.50
C PHE A 170 -5.41 7.86 0.30
N ASP A 171 -5.62 8.26 -0.94
CA ASP A 171 -5.98 9.63 -1.33
C ASP A 171 -7.46 9.98 -1.05
N HIS A 172 -8.29 9.02 -0.58
CA HIS A 172 -9.66 9.26 -0.11
C HIS A 172 -9.73 10.00 1.23
N TRP A 173 -8.60 10.11 1.92
CA TRP A 173 -8.54 10.87 3.15
C TRP A 173 -8.84 12.36 2.92
N THR A 174 -9.64 12.93 3.84
CA THR A 174 -9.94 14.37 3.85
C THR A 174 -9.65 14.96 5.24
N PRO A 175 -9.25 16.25 5.33
CA PRO A 175 -9.01 16.93 6.61
C PRO A 175 -10.21 16.94 7.56
N GLU A 176 -11.44 16.93 7.04
CA GLU A 176 -12.70 16.90 7.79
C GLU A 176 -12.81 15.73 8.76
N ARG A 177 -12.06 14.66 8.54
CA ARG A 177 -12.05 13.50 9.43
C ARG A 177 -11.47 13.78 10.83
N GLY A 178 -10.80 14.91 11.02
CA GLY A 178 -10.19 15.25 12.31
C GLY A 178 -9.08 14.29 12.76
N THR A 179 -8.64 13.37 11.90
CA THR A 179 -7.55 12.41 12.17
C THR A 179 -6.53 12.40 11.05
N ARG A 180 -5.27 12.16 11.39
CA ARG A 180 -4.18 11.99 10.41
C ARG A 180 -4.12 10.58 9.80
N HIS A 181 -4.95 9.65 10.28
CA HIS A 181 -4.95 8.28 9.78
C HIS A 181 -5.80 8.17 8.51
N HIS A 182 -5.16 7.80 7.41
CA HIS A 182 -5.80 7.62 6.11
C HIS A 182 -6.76 6.41 6.08
N TYR A 183 -6.53 5.42 6.92
CA TYR A 183 -7.35 4.21 7.00
C TYR A 183 -7.35 3.62 8.40
N LYS A 184 -8.29 2.73 8.67
CA LYS A 184 -8.35 1.87 9.85
C LYS A 184 -7.98 0.46 9.42
N GLY A 185 -6.94 -0.12 10.02
CA GLY A 185 -6.44 -1.45 9.67
C GLY A 185 -6.37 -2.39 10.86
N THR A 186 -6.45 -3.69 10.60
CA THR A 186 -6.14 -4.72 11.59
C THR A 186 -4.63 -4.76 11.85
N ARG A 187 -4.22 -5.22 13.04
CA ARG A 187 -2.80 -5.23 13.42
C ARG A 187 -1.96 -6.28 12.69
N ASN A 188 -2.61 -7.28 12.09
CA ASN A 188 -2.00 -8.39 11.36
C ASN A 188 -1.83 -8.12 9.85
N LEU A 189 -1.96 -6.88 9.38
CA LEU A 189 -1.61 -6.53 8.01
C LEU A 189 -0.12 -6.79 7.76
N CYS A 190 0.19 -7.48 6.65
CA CYS A 190 1.55 -7.89 6.33
C CYS A 190 2.44 -6.68 6.00
N GLN A 191 3.69 -6.78 6.41
CA GLN A 191 4.69 -5.78 6.06
C GLN A 191 5.55 -6.30 4.89
N PRO A 192 6.02 -5.39 3.99
CA PRO A 192 6.91 -5.81 2.92
C PRO A 192 8.23 -6.33 3.46
N GLU A 193 8.75 -7.39 2.84
CA GLU A 193 10.08 -7.90 3.14
C GLU A 193 11.16 -7.01 2.51
N LYS A 194 12.10 -6.55 3.31
CA LYS A 194 13.19 -5.67 2.86
C LYS A 194 14.53 -6.39 2.97
N GLU A 195 15.21 -6.56 1.85
CA GLU A 195 16.59 -7.03 1.84
C GLU A 195 17.53 -5.97 2.44
N ALA A 196 18.65 -6.43 3.01
CA ALA A 196 19.71 -5.53 3.42
C ALA A 196 20.26 -4.76 2.21
N ALA A 197 20.63 -3.50 2.43
CA ALA A 197 21.26 -2.71 1.39
C ALA A 197 22.65 -3.25 1.07
N THR A 198 22.96 -3.39 -0.21
CA THR A 198 24.25 -3.82 -0.72
C THR A 198 24.85 -2.75 -1.63
N GLU A 199 26.17 -2.76 -1.82
CA GLU A 199 26.82 -1.85 -2.74
C GLU A 199 26.34 -2.06 -4.18
N ALA A 200 26.05 -0.96 -4.89
CA ALA A 200 25.73 -0.99 -6.29
C ALA A 200 27.01 -0.90 -7.13
N LYS A 201 27.61 -2.05 -7.43
CA LYS A 201 28.89 -2.16 -8.19
C LYS A 201 28.80 -1.74 -9.66
N ARG A 202 27.59 -1.51 -10.18
CA ARG A 202 27.34 -1.13 -11.56
C ARG A 202 26.53 0.16 -11.60
N GLU A 203 26.67 0.89 -12.69
CA GLU A 203 25.78 2.00 -13.00
C GLU A 203 24.46 1.47 -13.57
N TYR A 204 23.37 2.06 -13.09
CA TYR A 204 22.00 1.76 -13.52
C TYR A 204 21.36 3.02 -14.07
N SER A 205 20.43 2.85 -15.00
CA SER A 205 19.57 3.90 -15.55
C SER A 205 18.21 3.30 -15.91
N GLU A 206 17.25 4.11 -16.29
CA GLU A 206 15.93 3.63 -16.75
C GLU A 206 16.07 2.72 -17.99
N SER A 207 17.03 3.03 -18.90
CA SER A 207 17.36 2.20 -20.07
C SER A 207 18.25 0.99 -19.75
N LYS A 208 18.93 1.00 -18.59
CA LYS A 208 19.80 -0.09 -18.12
C LYS A 208 19.44 -0.48 -16.69
N PRO A 209 18.27 -1.08 -16.49
CA PRO A 209 17.78 -1.46 -15.16
C PRO A 209 18.60 -2.59 -14.55
N PRO A 210 18.55 -2.77 -13.24
CA PRO A 210 19.06 -3.97 -12.59
C PRO A 210 18.34 -5.22 -13.13
N ARG A 211 19.05 -6.36 -13.11
CA ARG A 211 18.44 -7.63 -13.50
C ARG A 211 17.23 -7.95 -12.62
N ALA A 212 16.11 -8.29 -13.25
CA ALA A 212 14.91 -8.73 -12.57
C ALA A 212 15.20 -9.93 -11.66
N PRO A 213 14.56 -10.05 -10.50
CA PRO A 213 14.54 -11.29 -9.75
C PRO A 213 13.98 -12.45 -10.60
N LYS A 214 14.36 -13.68 -10.27
CA LYS A 214 13.83 -14.86 -10.98
C LYS A 214 12.30 -14.90 -10.88
N GLY A 215 11.61 -15.07 -11.99
CA GLY A 215 10.15 -15.08 -12.06
C GLY A 215 9.48 -13.70 -11.99
N TYR A 216 10.25 -12.62 -12.20
CA TYR A 216 9.71 -11.26 -12.26
C TYR A 216 10.08 -10.59 -13.59
N ARG A 217 9.20 -9.71 -14.06
CA ARG A 217 9.45 -8.83 -15.22
C ARG A 217 9.39 -7.36 -14.79
N LEU A 218 10.19 -6.53 -15.44
CA LEU A 218 10.19 -5.08 -15.24
C LEU A 218 8.88 -4.49 -15.80
N VAL A 219 8.23 -3.63 -15.03
CA VAL A 219 7.02 -2.90 -15.46
C VAL A 219 7.20 -1.39 -15.36
N GLU A 220 8.08 -0.92 -14.51
CA GLU A 220 8.30 0.51 -14.33
C GLU A 220 9.74 0.80 -13.92
N ALA A 221 10.33 1.88 -14.49
CA ALA A 221 11.62 2.42 -14.09
C ALA A 221 11.47 3.94 -13.91
N LYS A 222 11.88 4.46 -12.77
CA LYS A 222 11.80 5.89 -12.45
C LYS A 222 13.05 6.39 -11.77
N THR A 223 13.50 7.56 -12.18
CA THR A 223 14.61 8.28 -11.56
C THR A 223 14.13 9.66 -11.11
N ASN A 224 14.45 10.03 -9.89
CA ASN A 224 14.13 11.38 -9.42
C ASN A 224 15.32 12.34 -9.66
N ARG A 225 15.07 13.65 -9.48
CA ARG A 225 16.08 14.72 -9.65
C ARG A 225 17.31 14.58 -8.75
N TYR A 226 17.25 13.75 -7.71
CA TYR A 226 18.36 13.51 -6.76
C TYR A 226 19.13 12.22 -7.06
N GLY A 227 18.88 11.58 -8.20
CA GLY A 227 19.53 10.34 -8.59
C GLY A 227 19.06 9.09 -7.84
N TYR A 228 17.97 9.18 -7.06
CA TYR A 228 17.30 8.00 -6.53
C TYR A 228 16.53 7.32 -7.66
N MET A 229 16.77 6.03 -7.84
CA MET A 229 16.10 5.20 -8.83
C MET A 229 15.23 4.16 -8.15
N CYS A 230 14.05 3.92 -8.73
CA CYS A 230 13.15 2.86 -8.32
C CYS A 230 12.74 2.06 -9.57
N PHE A 231 13.01 0.76 -9.54
CA PHE A 231 12.64 -0.19 -10.58
C PHE A 231 11.59 -1.12 -10.00
N LYS A 232 10.42 -1.16 -10.63
CA LYS A 232 9.32 -2.01 -10.20
C LYS A 232 9.23 -3.23 -11.10
N TYR A 233 9.18 -4.38 -10.47
CA TYR A 233 9.02 -5.68 -11.11
C TYR A 233 7.76 -6.34 -10.58
N VAL A 234 7.07 -7.08 -11.44
CA VAL A 234 5.91 -7.88 -11.05
C VAL A 234 6.18 -9.34 -11.36
N ARG A 235 5.61 -10.23 -10.55
CA ARG A 235 5.73 -11.67 -10.73
C ARG A 235 5.09 -12.07 -12.06
N THR A 236 5.75 -12.93 -12.84
CA THR A 236 5.18 -13.50 -14.06
C THR A 236 4.25 -14.67 -13.70
N GLU A 237 3.22 -14.89 -14.49
CA GLU A 237 2.22 -15.95 -14.26
C GLU A 237 2.83 -17.35 -14.27
N ASP A 238 3.91 -17.55 -15.05
CA ASP A 238 4.65 -18.82 -15.14
C ASP A 238 5.59 -19.08 -13.95
N ALA A 239 5.76 -18.14 -13.05
CA ALA A 239 6.48 -18.37 -11.81
C ALA A 239 5.52 -19.03 -10.82
N ALA A 240 5.40 -20.36 -10.89
CA ALA A 240 4.89 -21.16 -9.78
C ALA A 240 5.51 -20.61 -8.48
N GLU A 241 4.73 -20.55 -7.40
CA GLU A 241 5.13 -20.05 -6.09
C GLU A 241 6.59 -20.42 -5.78
N ALA A 242 7.52 -19.54 -6.16
CA ALA A 242 8.89 -19.70 -5.74
C ALA A 242 8.88 -19.46 -4.22
N PRO A 243 9.39 -20.41 -3.41
CA PRO A 243 9.48 -20.20 -1.98
C PRO A 243 10.21 -18.87 -1.74
N PRO A 244 9.84 -18.12 -0.69
CA PRO A 244 10.55 -16.90 -0.35
C PRO A 244 12.04 -17.20 -0.23
N PRO A 245 12.92 -16.24 -0.60
CA PRO A 245 14.36 -16.45 -0.51
C PRO A 245 14.69 -16.92 0.91
N ASN A 246 15.40 -18.03 0.98
CA ASN A 246 15.67 -18.79 2.21
C ASN A 246 16.48 -17.93 3.20
N ASN A 247 15.84 -17.06 3.94
CA ASN A 247 16.39 -16.35 5.09
C ASN A 247 16.18 -17.24 6.32
N ARG A 248 17.13 -18.16 6.53
CA ARG A 248 17.24 -18.88 7.80
C ARG A 248 17.37 -17.85 8.93
N LYS A 249 16.31 -17.72 9.73
CA LYS A 249 16.15 -16.99 10.99
C LYS A 249 15.21 -15.77 10.87
N ARG A 250 13.91 -16.03 10.78
CA ARG A 250 12.82 -15.47 11.58
C ARG A 250 11.49 -16.01 11.04
N PRO A 251 10.57 -16.48 11.89
CA PRO A 251 9.25 -16.87 11.42
C PRO A 251 8.56 -15.66 10.80
N LEU A 252 7.97 -15.84 9.62
CA LEU A 252 7.08 -14.88 8.98
C LEU A 252 5.97 -14.54 9.97
N LYS A 253 5.97 -13.30 10.50
CA LYS A 253 4.83 -12.74 11.21
C LYS A 253 3.94 -12.09 10.14
N CYS A 254 3.12 -12.87 9.51
CA CYS A 254 1.85 -12.44 8.96
C CYS A 254 0.74 -12.73 9.93
#